data_efd7b3da3acc113fc15b00eac47f41a6
#
_entry.id   efd7b3da3acc113fc15b00eac47f41a6
#
_cell.length_a   1.000
_cell.length_b   1.000
_cell.length_c   1.000
_cell.angle_alpha   90.00
_cell.angle_beta   90.00
_cell.angle_gamma   90.00
#
_symmetry.space_group_name_H-M   'P 1'
#
loop_
_entity.id
_entity.type
_entity.pdbx_description
1 polymer ?
#
loop_
_entity_poly.entity_id
_entity_poly.type
_entity_poly.pdbx_seq_one_letter_code
_entity_poly.pdbx_strand_id
1 'polypeptide(L)'
;KETTFYTCSMDPQVKEDKPGKCPICHMPLTPIQNNDTNANEISLSKQQIQLGNITTQTIAATQNNLEQSYTGVLTINQEKINTISARAMGRIEKLYFKTIGEYVSKNDALYSLYSEDIAIAKQDYFTAYQQLSMPGDFGKNAQNMLNAAKQKLLFFGLSNAQIENIKNNKVISPYTTFYSTTSGYISEIMATEGSYMMEGFAIIKLADLSNLWLEAQVNVNYAKSIKLGQNAKVSFTDFPDKTINAEVNFIN
;
A
#
# COMPACT_ATOMS: atom_id res chain seq x y z
N LYS A 1 -60.84 34.44 0.75
CA LYS A 1 -62.14 34.69 0.07
C LYS A 1 -62.01 34.10 -1.32
N GLU A 2 -62.79 33.04 -1.60
CA GLU A 2 -62.92 32.48 -2.95
C GLU A 2 -63.62 33.50 -3.84
N THR A 3 -62.93 34.07 -4.77
CA THR A 3 -63.55 34.94 -5.79
C THR A 3 -63.74 34.09 -7.05
N THR A 4 -65.03 33.73 -7.26
CA THR A 4 -65.44 33.07 -8.50
C THR A 4 -65.77 34.14 -9.54
N PHE A 5 -65.11 34.13 -10.70
CA PHE A 5 -65.45 34.96 -11.84
C PHE A 5 -65.90 34.10 -13.02
N TYR A 6 -66.63 34.67 -13.91
CA TYR A 6 -67.20 33.98 -15.08
C TYR A 6 -66.51 34.46 -16.36
N THR A 7 -66.04 33.53 -17.21
CA THR A 7 -65.39 33.89 -18.48
C THR A 7 -66.00 33.13 -19.64
N CYS A 8 -65.80 33.65 -20.84
CA CYS A 8 -66.23 33.02 -22.07
C CYS A 8 -65.16 32.06 -22.60
N SER A 9 -65.57 30.84 -23.01
CA SER A 9 -64.64 29.86 -23.58
C SER A 9 -64.06 30.29 -24.93
N MET A 10 -64.70 31.16 -25.66
CA MET A 10 -64.25 31.66 -26.98
C MET A 10 -63.48 32.98 -26.86
N ASP A 11 -63.83 33.82 -25.87
CA ASP A 11 -63.19 35.11 -25.62
C ASP A 11 -62.72 35.20 -24.16
N PRO A 12 -61.55 34.71 -23.83
CA PRO A 12 -61.03 34.68 -22.45
C PRO A 12 -60.81 36.06 -21.81
N GLN A 13 -60.87 37.13 -22.60
CA GLN A 13 -60.75 38.50 -22.11
C GLN A 13 -62.01 38.98 -21.40
N VAL A 14 -63.18 38.36 -21.68
CA VAL A 14 -64.45 38.66 -20.99
C VAL A 14 -64.44 38.06 -19.61
N LYS A 15 -64.47 38.94 -18.58
CA LYS A 15 -64.51 38.54 -17.13
C LYS A 15 -65.67 39.26 -16.51
N GLU A 16 -66.63 38.52 -15.98
CA GLU A 16 -67.80 39.03 -15.29
C GLU A 16 -67.92 38.41 -13.89
N ASP A 17 -68.39 39.20 -12.93
CA ASP A 17 -68.56 38.79 -11.55
C ASP A 17 -69.86 37.96 -11.29
N LYS A 18 -70.71 37.86 -12.31
CA LYS A 18 -72.03 37.21 -12.21
C LYS A 18 -72.23 36.22 -13.37
N PRO A 19 -72.98 35.12 -13.13
CA PRO A 19 -73.34 34.20 -14.19
C PRO A 19 -74.24 34.92 -15.25
N GLY A 20 -73.89 34.77 -16.54
CA GLY A 20 -74.61 35.40 -17.61
C GLY A 20 -74.22 34.90 -18.99
N LYS A 21 -74.56 35.68 -20.04
CA LYS A 21 -74.14 35.36 -21.41
C LYS A 21 -73.01 36.32 -21.83
N CYS A 22 -72.08 35.82 -22.59
CA CYS A 22 -71.03 36.65 -23.17
C CYS A 22 -71.55 37.78 -24.01
N PRO A 23 -71.09 39.05 -23.81
CA PRO A 23 -71.56 40.15 -24.60
C PRO A 23 -71.15 40.16 -26.09
N ILE A 24 -70.15 39.30 -26.43
CA ILE A 24 -69.60 39.22 -27.77
C ILE A 24 -70.26 38.06 -28.56
N CYS A 25 -70.25 36.83 -27.98
CA CYS A 25 -70.75 35.63 -28.69
C CYS A 25 -72.05 35.06 -28.15
N HIS A 26 -72.65 35.71 -27.14
CA HIS A 26 -73.94 35.28 -26.49
C HIS A 26 -74.00 33.88 -25.89
N MET A 27 -72.89 33.18 -25.82
CA MET A 27 -72.81 31.89 -25.16
C MET A 27 -72.78 32.05 -23.63
N PRO A 28 -73.23 31.00 -22.88
CA PRO A 28 -73.19 31.05 -21.42
C PRO A 28 -71.75 31.11 -20.91
N LEU A 29 -71.50 31.96 -19.93
CA LEU A 29 -70.18 32.13 -19.29
C LEU A 29 -69.94 30.93 -18.35
N THR A 30 -68.72 30.45 -18.29
CA THR A 30 -68.27 29.34 -17.42
C THR A 30 -67.61 29.90 -16.16
N PRO A 31 -67.93 29.41 -14.96
CA PRO A 31 -67.31 29.85 -13.73
C PRO A 31 -65.86 29.33 -13.60
N ILE A 32 -64.97 30.22 -13.25
CA ILE A 32 -63.58 29.90 -12.89
C ILE A 32 -63.41 30.24 -11.43
N GLN A 33 -63.02 29.25 -10.61
CA GLN A 33 -62.60 29.45 -9.24
C GLN A 33 -61.12 29.83 -9.21
N ASN A 34 -60.78 30.99 -8.71
CA ASN A 34 -59.41 31.36 -8.47
C ASN A 34 -58.99 30.84 -7.13
N ASN A 35 -58.36 29.70 -7.08
CA ASN A 35 -57.63 29.22 -5.88
C ASN A 35 -56.31 30.01 -5.83
N ASP A 36 -56.33 31.12 -5.09
CA ASP A 36 -55.10 31.83 -4.76
C ASP A 36 -54.17 30.93 -3.91
N THR A 37 -53.41 30.07 -4.54
CA THR A 37 -52.28 29.40 -3.96
C THR A 37 -51.03 29.89 -4.63
N ASN A 38 -50.30 30.71 -3.93
CA ASN A 38 -48.96 31.22 -4.22
C ASN A 38 -48.66 31.72 -5.64
N ALA A 39 -48.23 32.95 -5.80
CA ALA A 39 -47.94 33.65 -7.07
C ALA A 39 -46.92 32.93 -7.98
N ASN A 40 -46.35 31.79 -7.56
CA ASN A 40 -45.36 31.01 -8.31
C ASN A 40 -45.82 29.60 -8.69
N GLU A 41 -47.09 29.21 -8.43
CA GLU A 41 -47.59 27.88 -8.76
C GLU A 41 -48.65 27.95 -9.88
N ILE A 42 -48.43 27.18 -10.93
CA ILE A 42 -49.41 26.99 -12.00
C ILE A 42 -50.19 25.72 -11.71
N SER A 43 -51.49 25.86 -11.33
CA SER A 43 -52.39 24.72 -11.13
C SER A 43 -53.02 24.34 -12.45
N LEU A 44 -52.73 23.12 -12.92
CA LEU A 44 -53.36 22.58 -14.14
C LEU A 44 -54.41 21.54 -13.77
N SER A 45 -55.55 21.61 -14.42
CA SER A 45 -56.60 20.58 -14.29
C SER A 45 -56.17 19.26 -14.95
N LYS A 46 -56.73 18.14 -14.54
CA LYS A 46 -56.45 16.82 -15.14
C LYS A 46 -56.64 16.80 -16.65
N GLN A 47 -57.63 17.55 -17.14
CA GLN A 47 -57.93 17.64 -18.57
C GLN A 47 -56.86 18.46 -19.33
N GLN A 48 -56.33 19.52 -18.72
CA GLN A 48 -55.23 20.31 -19.28
C GLN A 48 -53.93 19.51 -19.31
N ILE A 49 -53.66 18.71 -18.31
CA ILE A 49 -52.51 17.78 -18.25
C ILE A 49 -52.60 16.77 -19.39
N GLN A 50 -53.78 16.18 -19.63
CA GLN A 50 -54.00 15.23 -20.71
C GLN A 50 -53.89 15.85 -22.10
N LEU A 51 -54.50 17.03 -22.30
CA LEU A 51 -54.45 17.75 -23.58
C LEU A 51 -53.05 18.27 -23.90
N GLY A 52 -52.33 18.67 -22.89
CA GLY A 52 -50.94 19.14 -23.01
C GLY A 52 -49.89 18.03 -23.13
N ASN A 53 -50.33 16.74 -23.04
CA ASN A 53 -49.42 15.59 -23.04
C ASN A 53 -48.30 15.70 -22.02
N ILE A 54 -48.60 16.34 -20.85
CA ILE A 54 -47.61 16.60 -19.79
C ILE A 54 -47.39 15.29 -19.01
N THR A 55 -46.18 14.76 -19.12
CA THR A 55 -45.73 13.61 -18.32
C THR A 55 -44.77 14.11 -17.23
N THR A 56 -44.97 13.66 -16.01
CA THR A 56 -44.09 13.94 -14.90
C THR A 56 -43.33 12.67 -14.52
N GLN A 57 -42.01 12.79 -14.37
CA GLN A 57 -41.20 11.72 -13.87
C GLN A 57 -40.62 12.12 -12.50
N THR A 58 -40.83 11.27 -11.51
CA THR A 58 -40.24 11.45 -10.20
C THR A 58 -38.76 11.09 -10.28
N ILE A 59 -37.88 12.06 -10.08
CA ILE A 59 -36.44 11.80 -9.93
C ILE A 59 -36.21 11.32 -8.51
N ALA A 60 -36.01 10.02 -8.34
CA ALA A 60 -35.54 9.47 -7.08
C ALA A 60 -34.01 9.68 -6.99
N ALA A 61 -33.52 10.08 -5.82
CA ALA A 61 -32.09 10.05 -5.55
C ALA A 61 -31.65 8.59 -5.49
N THR A 62 -31.21 8.06 -6.62
CA THR A 62 -30.53 6.76 -6.66
C THR A 62 -29.12 6.99 -6.15
N GLN A 63 -28.71 6.27 -5.11
CA GLN A 63 -27.30 6.18 -4.79
C GLN A 63 -26.63 5.44 -5.94
N ASN A 64 -26.20 6.18 -6.94
CA ASN A 64 -25.29 5.64 -7.92
C ASN A 64 -23.95 5.46 -7.21
N ASN A 65 -23.67 4.25 -6.79
CA ASN A 65 -22.31 3.85 -6.48
C ASN A 65 -21.54 3.90 -7.81
N LEU A 66 -21.01 5.08 -8.14
CA LEU A 66 -20.09 5.23 -9.24
C LEU A 66 -18.81 4.47 -8.88
N GLU A 67 -18.72 3.24 -9.35
CA GLU A 67 -17.46 2.50 -9.30
C GLU A 67 -16.47 3.26 -10.17
N GLN A 68 -15.46 3.83 -9.55
CA GLN A 68 -14.34 4.47 -10.25
C GLN A 68 -13.19 3.49 -10.30
N SER A 69 -12.68 3.25 -11.49
CA SER A 69 -11.49 2.42 -11.69
C SER A 69 -10.25 3.27 -11.91
N TYR A 70 -9.17 2.89 -11.26
CA TYR A 70 -7.87 3.52 -11.38
C TYR A 70 -6.84 2.47 -11.78
N THR A 71 -5.89 2.87 -12.60
CA THR A 71 -4.75 2.01 -12.93
C THR A 71 -3.69 2.12 -11.84
N GLY A 72 -3.17 0.98 -11.41
CA GLY A 72 -2.12 0.92 -10.39
C GLY A 72 -1.05 -0.11 -10.74
N VAL A 73 0.06 -0.03 -10.04
CA VAL A 73 1.19 -0.95 -10.15
C VAL A 73 1.41 -1.64 -8.81
N LEU A 74 1.63 -2.96 -8.83
CA LEU A 74 2.05 -3.70 -7.64
C LEU A 74 3.51 -3.40 -7.36
N THR A 75 3.80 -3.00 -6.13
CA THR A 75 5.14 -2.73 -5.64
C THR A 75 5.44 -3.53 -4.38
N ILE A 76 6.73 -3.71 -4.11
CA ILE A 76 7.18 -4.36 -2.89
C ILE A 76 6.90 -3.44 -1.71
N ASN A 77 6.33 -3.98 -0.64
CA ASN A 77 6.18 -3.23 0.60
C ASN A 77 7.56 -2.85 1.15
N GLN A 78 7.86 -1.54 1.16
CA GLN A 78 9.15 -1.00 1.61
C GLN A 78 9.45 -1.32 3.08
N GLU A 79 8.43 -1.48 3.92
CA GLU A 79 8.57 -1.85 5.33
C GLU A 79 9.00 -3.32 5.53
N LYS A 80 8.85 -4.14 4.48
CA LYS A 80 9.19 -5.57 4.48
C LYS A 80 10.49 -5.88 3.74
N ILE A 81 11.32 -4.87 3.51
CA ILE A 81 12.66 -5.02 2.94
C ILE A 81 13.68 -5.16 4.07
N ASN A 82 14.40 -6.26 4.07
CA ASN A 82 15.52 -6.50 4.97
C ASN A 82 16.84 -6.29 4.22
N THR A 83 17.63 -5.32 4.64
CA THR A 83 18.94 -5.06 4.06
C THR A 83 20.01 -5.84 4.81
N ILE A 84 20.78 -6.63 4.08
CA ILE A 84 21.92 -7.36 4.60
C ILE A 84 23.16 -6.54 4.26
N SER A 85 23.82 -6.02 5.29
CA SER A 85 25.02 -5.17 5.18
C SER A 85 26.26 -5.90 5.64
N ALA A 86 27.41 -5.47 5.11
CA ALA A 86 28.72 -5.92 5.55
C ALA A 86 28.94 -5.50 7.03
N ARG A 87 29.34 -6.45 7.88
CA ARG A 87 29.63 -6.20 9.30
C ARG A 87 31.11 -6.01 9.60
N ALA A 88 31.95 -6.19 8.59
CA ALA A 88 33.38 -5.93 8.66
C ALA A 88 33.86 -5.49 7.28
N MET A 89 34.98 -4.79 7.27
CA MET A 89 35.67 -4.43 6.05
C MET A 89 36.31 -5.67 5.42
N GLY A 90 36.27 -5.75 4.08
CA GLY A 90 36.90 -6.85 3.38
C GLY A 90 36.48 -6.97 1.91
N ARG A 91 37.02 -7.97 1.24
CA ARG A 91 36.72 -8.28 -0.16
C ARG A 91 35.70 -9.40 -0.24
N ILE A 92 34.66 -9.21 -1.05
CA ILE A 92 33.73 -10.28 -1.38
C ILE A 92 34.46 -11.32 -2.24
N GLU A 93 34.64 -12.50 -1.69
CA GLU A 93 35.28 -13.61 -2.43
C GLU A 93 34.28 -14.36 -3.28
N LYS A 94 33.09 -14.60 -2.73
CA LYS A 94 32.03 -15.33 -3.43
C LYS A 94 30.66 -14.83 -3.02
N LEU A 95 29.75 -14.72 -4.00
CA LEU A 95 28.32 -14.57 -3.82
C LEU A 95 27.63 -15.89 -4.16
N TYR A 96 26.84 -16.41 -3.24
CA TYR A 96 26.11 -17.67 -3.44
C TYR A 96 24.82 -17.48 -4.22
N PHE A 97 24.26 -16.29 -4.19
CA PHE A 97 23.09 -15.87 -4.95
C PHE A 97 23.49 -14.74 -5.90
N LYS A 98 23.12 -14.87 -7.17
CA LYS A 98 23.55 -13.93 -8.23
C LYS A 98 22.38 -13.37 -9.04
N THR A 99 21.16 -13.84 -8.78
CA THR A 99 19.98 -13.47 -9.56
C THR A 99 18.95 -12.77 -8.69
N ILE A 100 18.45 -11.64 -9.16
CA ILE A 100 17.30 -10.97 -8.55
C ILE A 100 16.06 -11.85 -8.73
N GLY A 101 15.22 -11.96 -7.70
CA GLY A 101 14.04 -12.81 -7.68
C GLY A 101 14.28 -14.22 -7.13
N GLU A 102 15.53 -14.63 -6.86
CA GLU A 102 15.79 -15.89 -6.16
C GLU A 102 15.30 -15.83 -4.73
N TYR A 103 14.78 -16.96 -4.25
CA TYR A 103 14.35 -17.12 -2.86
C TYR A 103 15.50 -17.57 -1.99
N VAL A 104 15.70 -16.88 -0.89
CA VAL A 104 16.69 -17.16 0.14
C VAL A 104 15.99 -17.63 1.39
N SER A 105 16.39 -18.80 1.92
CA SER A 105 15.91 -19.29 3.20
C SER A 105 16.79 -18.76 4.35
N LYS A 106 16.22 -18.70 5.52
CA LYS A 106 16.99 -18.41 6.73
C LYS A 106 18.10 -19.47 6.91
N ASN A 107 19.31 -19.02 7.22
CA ASN A 107 20.54 -19.81 7.34
C ASN A 107 21.15 -20.27 6.00
N ASP A 108 20.66 -19.83 4.85
CA ASP A 108 21.37 -20.04 3.59
C ASP A 108 22.65 -19.18 3.55
N ALA A 109 23.72 -19.72 2.96
CA ALA A 109 24.95 -18.99 2.74
C ALA A 109 24.72 -17.88 1.71
N LEU A 110 25.02 -16.63 2.06
CA LEU A 110 24.83 -15.48 1.20
C LEU A 110 26.10 -15.07 0.46
N TYR A 111 27.16 -14.86 1.22
CA TYR A 111 28.44 -14.46 0.66
C TYR A 111 29.60 -14.94 1.53
N SER A 112 30.78 -15.01 0.93
CA SER A 112 32.03 -15.25 1.62
C SER A 112 32.89 -13.99 1.54
N LEU A 113 33.39 -13.53 2.69
CA LEU A 113 34.19 -12.34 2.84
C LEU A 113 35.63 -12.72 3.19
N TYR A 114 36.62 -12.20 2.48
CA TYR A 114 37.98 -12.14 2.93
C TYR A 114 38.17 -10.88 3.79
N SER A 115 38.52 -11.06 5.05
CA SER A 115 38.71 -9.96 5.99
C SER A 115 39.87 -10.25 6.94
N GLU A 116 40.83 -9.34 6.98
CA GLU A 116 41.96 -9.43 7.89
C GLU A 116 41.53 -9.20 9.34
N ASP A 117 40.62 -8.26 9.57
CA ASP A 117 40.08 -7.97 10.91
C ASP A 117 39.41 -9.18 11.56
N ILE A 118 38.60 -9.91 10.75
CA ILE A 118 37.96 -11.14 11.22
C ILE A 118 39.00 -12.24 11.43
N ALA A 119 40.02 -12.34 10.57
CA ALA A 119 41.08 -13.31 10.71
C ALA A 119 41.88 -13.09 12.02
N ILE A 120 42.24 -11.85 12.32
CA ILE A 120 42.90 -11.45 13.57
C ILE A 120 42.02 -11.81 14.77
N ALA A 121 40.72 -11.44 14.74
CA ALA A 121 39.81 -11.75 15.82
C ALA A 121 39.61 -13.26 16.05
N LYS A 122 39.61 -14.08 14.99
CA LYS A 122 39.61 -15.54 15.09
C LYS A 122 40.89 -16.05 15.73
N GLN A 123 42.05 -15.48 15.35
CA GLN A 123 43.35 -15.84 15.93
C GLN A 123 43.40 -15.50 17.41
N ASP A 124 42.94 -14.30 17.80
CA ASP A 124 42.85 -13.89 19.20
C ASP A 124 42.01 -14.87 20.04
N TYR A 125 40.85 -15.24 19.50
CA TYR A 125 39.96 -16.20 20.15
C TYR A 125 40.63 -17.57 20.30
N PHE A 126 41.28 -18.08 19.27
CA PHE A 126 41.97 -19.37 19.27
C PHE A 126 43.14 -19.38 20.27
N THR A 127 43.95 -18.30 20.29
CA THR A 127 45.06 -18.14 21.21
C THR A 127 44.60 -18.10 22.66
N ALA A 128 43.57 -17.32 22.97
CA ALA A 128 42.98 -17.29 24.31
C ALA A 128 42.41 -18.66 24.74
N TYR A 129 41.81 -19.39 23.79
CA TYR A 129 41.31 -20.75 24.04
C TYR A 129 42.43 -21.71 24.39
N GLN A 130 43.56 -21.66 23.68
CA GLN A 130 44.74 -22.51 24.01
C GLN A 130 45.33 -22.22 25.39
N GLN A 131 45.30 -20.93 25.81
CA GLN A 131 45.82 -20.53 27.12
C GLN A 131 44.95 -20.91 28.31
N LEU A 132 43.68 -21.31 28.09
CA LEU A 132 42.77 -21.74 29.16
C LEU A 132 43.31 -22.93 29.96
N SER A 133 44.10 -23.80 29.34
CA SER A 133 44.70 -24.98 29.99
C SER A 133 45.90 -24.66 30.85
N MET A 134 46.39 -23.39 30.84
CA MET A 134 47.54 -22.98 31.64
C MET A 134 47.15 -22.82 33.11
N PRO A 135 47.99 -23.31 34.06
CA PRO A 135 47.70 -23.21 35.47
C PRO A 135 47.85 -21.79 36.04
N GLY A 136 47.13 -21.49 37.12
CA GLY A 136 47.21 -20.26 37.89
C GLY A 136 46.44 -19.07 37.31
N ASP A 137 46.90 -17.87 37.60
CA ASP A 137 46.25 -16.64 37.20
C ASP A 137 46.25 -16.40 35.67
N PHE A 138 47.13 -17.09 34.95
CA PHE A 138 47.13 -17.08 33.48
C PHE A 138 45.84 -17.63 32.90
N GLY A 139 45.27 -18.71 33.46
CA GLY A 139 44.00 -19.28 33.03
C GLY A 139 42.80 -18.35 33.26
N LYS A 140 42.79 -17.60 34.38
CA LYS A 140 41.73 -16.62 34.66
C LYS A 140 41.76 -15.44 33.66
N ASN A 141 42.97 -14.96 33.37
CA ASN A 141 43.13 -13.87 32.39
C ASN A 141 42.76 -14.35 30.96
N ALA A 142 43.15 -15.60 30.62
CA ALA A 142 42.77 -16.22 29.36
C ALA A 142 41.24 -16.35 29.19
N GLN A 143 40.50 -16.63 30.26
CA GLN A 143 39.02 -16.66 30.20
C GLN A 143 38.43 -15.29 29.87
N ASN A 144 38.93 -14.21 30.45
CA ASN A 144 38.50 -12.87 30.14
C ASN A 144 38.81 -12.47 28.68
N MET A 145 40.01 -12.80 28.21
CA MET A 145 40.42 -12.59 26.82
C MET A 145 39.57 -13.40 25.85
N LEU A 146 39.25 -14.66 26.16
CA LEU A 146 38.40 -15.52 25.36
C LEU A 146 36.99 -14.90 25.23
N ASN A 147 36.42 -14.41 26.34
CA ASN A 147 35.12 -13.79 26.34
C ASN A 147 35.11 -12.50 25.49
N ALA A 148 36.14 -11.69 25.63
CA ALA A 148 36.28 -10.46 24.82
C ALA A 148 36.42 -10.76 23.32
N ALA A 149 37.28 -11.73 22.94
CA ALA A 149 37.43 -12.15 21.55
C ALA A 149 36.15 -12.79 21.00
N LYS A 150 35.42 -13.57 21.80
CA LYS A 150 34.12 -14.11 21.44
C LYS A 150 33.12 -12.99 21.13
N GLN A 151 33.03 -11.98 21.99
CA GLN A 151 32.14 -10.83 21.77
C GLN A 151 32.51 -10.08 20.47
N LYS A 152 33.80 -9.87 20.20
CA LYS A 152 34.27 -9.26 18.96
C LYS A 152 33.83 -10.03 17.72
N LEU A 153 33.92 -11.37 17.73
CA LEU A 153 33.45 -12.22 16.64
C LEU A 153 31.91 -12.16 16.46
N LEU A 154 31.17 -12.09 17.57
CA LEU A 154 29.72 -11.89 17.51
C LEU A 154 29.33 -10.54 16.91
N PHE A 155 30.08 -9.46 17.21
CA PHE A 155 29.86 -8.15 16.57
C PHE A 155 30.11 -8.18 15.06
N PHE A 156 31.11 -8.94 14.61
CA PHE A 156 31.30 -9.21 13.19
C PHE A 156 30.20 -10.09 12.57
N GLY A 157 29.27 -10.60 13.38
CA GLY A 157 28.11 -11.36 12.91
C GLY A 157 28.35 -12.86 12.70
N LEU A 158 29.43 -13.42 13.27
CA LEU A 158 29.62 -14.85 13.27
C LEU A 158 28.61 -15.51 14.24
N SER A 159 28.08 -16.65 13.84
CA SER A 159 27.21 -17.45 14.71
C SER A 159 28.03 -18.16 15.80
N ASN A 160 27.36 -18.52 16.90
CA ASN A 160 28.01 -19.30 17.94
C ASN A 160 28.61 -20.64 17.42
N ALA A 161 27.92 -21.29 16.47
CA ALA A 161 28.42 -22.50 15.83
C ALA A 161 29.72 -22.27 15.06
N GLN A 162 29.83 -21.16 14.33
CA GLN A 162 31.06 -20.79 13.63
C GLN A 162 32.21 -20.51 14.60
N ILE A 163 31.91 -19.82 15.71
CA ILE A 163 32.91 -19.50 16.74
C ILE A 163 33.39 -20.78 17.43
N GLU A 164 32.50 -21.70 17.79
CA GLU A 164 32.88 -22.97 18.39
C GLU A 164 33.75 -23.82 17.43
N ASN A 165 33.46 -23.79 16.13
CA ASN A 165 34.26 -24.51 15.13
C ASN A 165 35.72 -23.98 15.03
N ILE A 166 35.99 -22.72 15.43
CA ILE A 166 37.37 -22.19 15.46
C ILE A 166 38.27 -23.02 16.40
N LYS A 167 37.74 -23.52 17.52
CA LYS A 167 38.48 -24.34 18.47
C LYS A 167 39.03 -25.63 17.85
N ASN A 168 38.30 -26.17 16.86
CA ASN A 168 38.61 -27.44 16.21
C ASN A 168 39.57 -27.30 15.02
N ASN A 169 39.72 -26.08 14.52
CA ASN A 169 40.52 -25.80 13.33
C ASN A 169 41.94 -25.37 13.71
N LYS A 170 42.94 -26.12 13.28
CA LYS A 170 44.37 -25.76 13.50
C LYS A 170 44.85 -24.61 12.65
N VAL A 171 44.16 -24.33 11.55
CA VAL A 171 44.50 -23.26 10.62
C VAL A 171 43.36 -22.27 10.58
N ILE A 172 43.63 -21.02 10.90
CA ILE A 172 42.65 -19.92 10.85
C ILE A 172 42.50 -19.43 9.44
N SER A 173 41.32 -19.64 8.86
CA SER A 173 41.00 -19.16 7.51
C SER A 173 40.64 -17.68 7.55
N PRO A 174 41.17 -16.84 6.65
CA PRO A 174 40.78 -15.45 6.51
C PRO A 174 39.39 -15.29 5.86
N TYR A 175 38.87 -16.36 5.30
CA TYR A 175 37.54 -16.38 4.69
C TYR A 175 36.49 -16.65 5.74
N THR A 176 35.37 -15.93 5.63
CA THR A 176 34.21 -16.11 6.51
C THR A 176 32.95 -16.09 5.67
N THR A 177 32.16 -17.16 5.78
CA THR A 177 30.86 -17.24 5.13
C THR A 177 29.78 -16.63 6.03
N PHE A 178 28.99 -15.75 5.48
CA PHE A 178 27.87 -15.12 6.14
C PHE A 178 26.57 -15.74 5.66
N TYR A 179 25.63 -15.91 6.59
CA TYR A 179 24.37 -16.59 6.38
C TYR A 179 23.21 -15.64 6.56
N SER A 180 22.10 -15.92 5.87
CA SER A 180 20.89 -15.13 6.00
C SER A 180 20.27 -15.27 7.39
N THR A 181 19.87 -14.16 7.99
CA THR A 181 19.12 -14.14 9.26
C THR A 181 17.62 -14.25 9.04
N THR A 182 17.15 -13.95 7.83
CA THR A 182 15.74 -13.94 7.43
C THR A 182 15.56 -14.70 6.12
N SER A 183 14.34 -15.09 5.80
CA SER A 183 13.98 -15.60 4.48
C SER A 183 13.28 -14.51 3.66
N GLY A 184 13.41 -14.59 2.33
CA GLY A 184 12.77 -13.63 1.42
C GLY A 184 13.30 -13.77 -0.01
N TYR A 185 12.77 -12.96 -0.89
CA TYR A 185 13.22 -12.89 -2.29
C TYR A 185 14.23 -11.77 -2.47
N ILE A 186 15.28 -12.02 -3.23
CA ILE A 186 16.29 -11.00 -3.55
C ILE A 186 15.64 -9.91 -4.41
N SER A 187 15.54 -8.71 -3.84
CA SER A 187 15.05 -7.53 -4.56
C SER A 187 16.19 -6.75 -5.22
N GLU A 188 17.38 -6.77 -4.63
CA GLU A 188 18.54 -6.04 -5.13
C GLU A 188 19.84 -6.68 -4.66
N ILE A 189 20.85 -6.71 -5.54
CA ILE A 189 22.24 -7.12 -5.24
C ILE A 189 23.12 -5.93 -5.54
N MET A 190 23.78 -5.39 -4.51
CA MET A 190 24.63 -4.20 -4.61
C MET A 190 26.13 -4.52 -4.66
N ALA A 191 26.52 -5.71 -4.20
CA ALA A 191 27.89 -6.16 -4.20
C ALA A 191 28.19 -7.06 -5.40
N THR A 192 29.45 -7.07 -5.81
CA THR A 192 29.98 -7.98 -6.83
C THR A 192 31.14 -8.77 -6.27
N GLU A 193 31.37 -9.99 -6.79
CA GLU A 193 32.54 -10.79 -6.45
C GLU A 193 33.82 -10.02 -6.79
N GLY A 194 34.80 -10.03 -5.90
CA GLY A 194 36.06 -9.30 -6.02
C GLY A 194 36.00 -7.85 -5.54
N SER A 195 34.82 -7.28 -5.30
CA SER A 195 34.69 -5.91 -4.79
C SER A 195 35.08 -5.80 -3.31
N TYR A 196 35.67 -4.67 -2.94
CA TYR A 196 36.03 -4.39 -1.55
C TYR A 196 34.90 -3.62 -0.89
N MET A 197 34.46 -4.10 0.29
CA MET A 197 33.32 -3.54 1.03
C MET A 197 33.81 -2.90 2.32
N MET A 198 33.20 -1.77 2.66
CA MET A 198 33.32 -1.14 3.98
C MET A 198 32.25 -1.66 4.91
N GLU A 199 32.47 -1.57 6.21
CA GLU A 199 31.43 -1.85 7.20
C GLU A 199 30.18 -0.99 6.95
N GLY A 200 28.99 -1.59 7.07
CA GLY A 200 27.71 -0.92 6.81
C GLY A 200 27.26 -0.91 5.35
N PHE A 201 28.11 -1.28 4.40
CA PHE A 201 27.73 -1.31 2.99
C PHE A 201 26.67 -2.39 2.75
N ALA A 202 25.56 -2.01 2.08
CA ALA A 202 24.47 -2.93 1.75
C ALA A 202 24.93 -3.91 0.66
N ILE A 203 24.84 -5.21 0.92
CA ILE A 203 25.25 -6.27 -0.01
C ILE A 203 24.07 -6.79 -0.79
N ILE A 204 23.00 -7.18 -0.08
CA ILE A 204 21.79 -7.79 -0.65
C ILE A 204 20.58 -7.21 0.08
N LYS A 205 19.50 -6.92 -0.65
CA LYS A 205 18.19 -6.62 -0.08
C LYS A 205 17.25 -7.80 -0.31
N LEU A 206 16.62 -8.26 0.76
CA LEU A 206 15.61 -9.30 0.74
C LEU A 206 14.24 -8.69 0.99
N ALA A 207 13.28 -9.00 0.12
CA ALA A 207 11.89 -8.57 0.24
C ALA A 207 10.99 -9.75 0.64
N ASP A 208 10.09 -9.50 1.57
CA ASP A 208 8.98 -10.39 1.87
C ASP A 208 7.80 -10.03 0.95
N LEU A 209 7.45 -10.95 0.06
CA LEU A 209 6.36 -10.78 -0.91
C LEU A 209 4.99 -11.24 -0.38
N SER A 210 4.87 -11.57 0.91
CA SER A 210 3.60 -11.97 1.51
C SER A 210 2.55 -10.84 1.49
N ASN A 211 3.01 -9.59 1.56
CA ASN A 211 2.19 -8.40 1.46
C ASN A 211 2.80 -7.43 0.45
N LEU A 212 2.05 -7.13 -0.59
CA LEU A 212 2.44 -6.18 -1.62
C LEU A 212 1.62 -4.89 -1.49
N TRP A 213 2.17 -3.79 -1.92
CA TRP A 213 1.45 -2.53 -2.07
C TRP A 213 0.95 -2.38 -3.51
N LEU A 214 -0.23 -1.81 -3.65
CA LEU A 214 -0.74 -1.34 -4.92
C LEU A 214 -0.70 0.19 -4.92
N GLU A 215 0.16 0.76 -5.75
CA GLU A 215 0.24 2.20 -5.95
C GLU A 215 -0.64 2.59 -7.13
N ALA A 216 -1.71 3.32 -6.86
CA ALA A 216 -2.63 3.81 -7.88
C ALA A 216 -2.53 5.33 -8.02
N GLN A 217 -2.45 5.82 -9.25
CA GLN A 217 -2.47 7.24 -9.55
C GLN A 217 -3.91 7.73 -9.70
N VAL A 218 -4.30 8.65 -8.82
CA VAL A 218 -5.63 9.23 -8.80
C VAL A 218 -5.56 10.68 -9.21
N ASN A 219 -6.49 11.10 -10.11
CA ASN A 219 -6.60 12.51 -10.47
C ASN A 219 -7.04 13.33 -9.24
N VAL A 220 -6.45 14.52 -9.07
CA VAL A 220 -6.70 15.44 -7.95
C VAL A 220 -8.19 15.74 -7.72
N ASN A 221 -8.97 15.77 -8.80
CA ASN A 221 -10.42 16.02 -8.71
C ASN A 221 -11.16 14.92 -7.95
N TYR A 222 -10.66 13.68 -7.97
CA TYR A 222 -11.26 12.52 -7.30
C TYR A 222 -10.56 12.16 -5.99
N ALA A 223 -9.37 12.70 -5.73
CA ALA A 223 -8.60 12.41 -4.52
C ALA A 223 -9.38 12.70 -3.23
N LYS A 224 -10.22 13.74 -3.23
CA LYS A 224 -11.08 14.11 -2.09
C LYS A 224 -12.16 13.06 -1.75
N SER A 225 -12.52 12.21 -2.70
CA SER A 225 -13.52 11.14 -2.49
C SER A 225 -12.94 9.86 -1.89
N ILE A 226 -11.61 9.71 -1.91
CA ILE A 226 -10.92 8.54 -1.38
C ILE A 226 -10.57 8.79 0.08
N LYS A 227 -10.84 7.82 0.93
CA LYS A 227 -10.57 7.87 2.37
C LYS A 227 -9.69 6.72 2.82
N LEU A 228 -8.88 6.96 3.83
CA LEU A 228 -8.14 5.90 4.53
C LEU A 228 -9.14 4.86 5.09
N GLY A 229 -8.79 3.60 5.00
CA GLY A 229 -9.65 2.49 5.41
C GLY A 229 -10.73 2.11 4.38
N GLN A 230 -10.77 2.75 3.21
CA GLN A 230 -11.71 2.41 2.16
C GLN A 230 -11.30 1.12 1.46
N ASN A 231 -12.28 0.21 1.27
CA ASN A 231 -12.06 -1.02 0.50
C ASN A 231 -11.98 -0.73 -0.99
N ALA A 232 -11.03 -1.33 -1.66
CA ALA A 232 -10.85 -1.30 -3.09
C ALA A 232 -10.83 -2.74 -3.66
N LYS A 233 -11.39 -2.90 -4.84
CA LYS A 233 -11.36 -4.16 -5.59
C LYS A 233 -10.26 -4.09 -6.62
N VAL A 234 -9.32 -5.01 -6.59
CA VAL A 234 -8.18 -5.06 -7.51
C VAL A 234 -8.40 -6.20 -8.49
N SER A 235 -8.36 -5.91 -9.78
CA SER A 235 -8.35 -6.89 -10.86
C SER A 235 -7.05 -6.76 -11.65
N PHE A 236 -6.56 -7.87 -12.18
CA PHE A 236 -5.31 -7.92 -12.93
C PHE A 236 -5.60 -8.15 -14.40
N THR A 237 -4.89 -7.44 -15.27
CA THR A 237 -5.03 -7.59 -16.73
C THR A 237 -4.69 -9.02 -17.19
N ASP A 238 -3.65 -9.61 -16.58
CA ASP A 238 -3.19 -10.95 -16.93
C ASP A 238 -4.03 -12.07 -16.31
N PHE A 239 -4.84 -11.76 -15.28
CA PHE A 239 -5.68 -12.71 -14.55
C PHE A 239 -7.07 -12.12 -14.30
N PRO A 240 -7.91 -11.93 -15.34
CA PRO A 240 -9.18 -11.21 -15.24
C PRO A 240 -10.18 -11.87 -14.28
N ASP A 241 -10.09 -13.18 -14.08
CA ASP A 241 -10.97 -13.94 -13.17
C ASP A 241 -10.57 -13.80 -11.69
N LYS A 242 -9.39 -13.23 -11.40
CA LYS A 242 -8.92 -13.05 -10.03
C LYS A 242 -9.13 -11.61 -9.57
N THR A 243 -9.97 -11.46 -8.56
CA THR A 243 -10.14 -10.18 -7.85
C THR A 243 -9.66 -10.31 -6.43
N ILE A 244 -8.91 -9.31 -5.95
CA ILE A 244 -8.40 -9.24 -4.59
C ILE A 244 -9.00 -7.99 -3.93
N ASN A 245 -9.39 -8.11 -2.68
CA ASN A 245 -9.77 -6.95 -1.88
C ASN A 245 -8.53 -6.32 -1.28
N ALA A 246 -8.42 -5.02 -1.40
CA ALA A 246 -7.37 -4.20 -0.81
C ALA A 246 -8.00 -3.08 0.01
N GLU A 247 -7.23 -2.50 0.91
CA GLU A 247 -7.63 -1.37 1.74
C GLU A 247 -6.69 -0.19 1.49
N VAL A 248 -7.24 1.01 1.46
CA VAL A 248 -6.44 2.24 1.30
C VAL A 248 -5.75 2.55 2.62
N ASN A 249 -4.44 2.33 2.68
CA ASN A 249 -3.64 2.55 3.88
C ASN A 249 -2.93 3.91 3.90
N PHE A 250 -2.69 4.49 2.72
CA PHE A 250 -1.94 5.73 2.60
C PHE A 250 -2.41 6.56 1.41
N ILE A 251 -2.40 7.88 1.56
CA ILE A 251 -2.70 8.87 0.51
C ILE A 251 -1.66 9.97 0.63
N ASN A 252 -0.89 10.22 -0.44
CA ASN A 252 0.10 11.29 -0.51
C ASN A 252 -0.25 12.32 -1.62
#